data_c3ce1ae30539fe763c4a3ab417f56557
#
_entry.id   c3ce1ae30539fe763c4a3ab417f56557
#
_cell.length_a   1.000
_cell.length_b   1.000
_cell.length_c   1.000
_cell.angle_alpha   90.00
_cell.angle_beta   90.00
_cell.angle_gamma   90.00
#
_symmetry.space_group_name_H-M   'P 1'
#
loop_
_entity.id
_entity.type
_entity.pdbx_description
1 polymer ?
#
loop_
_entity_poly.entity_id
_entity_poly.type
_entity_poly.pdbx_seq_one_letter_code
_entity_poly.pdbx_strand_id
1 'polypeptide(L)'
;MKSIICTKEIYREIVPKIIQDEASWSRFLNFSAIHYKMGFENASLLYAQRPDATMVETYAGWREKGRYVRRGSKGIAVIESGYCRPYVDHVFDISNTNGRGRPEIWRLDKENEREVLNLLHAKSPNIQGYVREAVESEIYSEKQKYIENISDLCRYHDSQNPEHIYDITKAVIQSAQYMTAVRIRAEPPPVSSLLPVLATAPRLMVYGLCSTALSVAGQVLMGIENVFEMKKEKERPVMEYGKEQGIGTTDRKHDKGIAGQSIPAIRHQPHQNTDTFKRQGNGSHKGTEKAGYEQLSLSFDGGYAFCDCGRAL
;
A
#
# COMPACT_ATOMS: atom_id res chain seq x y z
N MET A 1 -0.50 17.50 16.52
CA MET A 1 -0.24 16.12 16.07
C MET A 1 -1.30 15.23 16.71
N LYS A 2 -2.07 14.44 15.92
CA LYS A 2 -3.06 13.51 16.48
C LYS A 2 -2.30 12.35 17.12
N SER A 3 -2.74 11.94 18.33
CA SER A 3 -2.20 10.73 18.95
C SER A 3 -2.79 9.47 18.31
N ILE A 4 -2.16 8.31 18.50
CA ILE A 4 -2.70 7.04 18.02
C ILE A 4 -4.09 6.75 18.59
N ILE A 5 -4.38 7.20 19.80
CA ILE A 5 -5.71 7.07 20.45
C ILE A 5 -6.75 7.86 19.66
N CYS A 6 -6.50 9.15 19.39
CA CYS A 6 -7.41 9.97 18.58
C CYS A 6 -7.59 9.43 17.16
N THR A 7 -6.54 8.83 16.58
CA THR A 7 -6.64 8.23 15.25
C THR A 7 -7.51 6.97 15.27
N LYS A 8 -7.39 6.13 16.31
CA LYS A 8 -8.27 4.97 16.51
C LYS A 8 -9.72 5.36 16.79
N GLU A 9 -9.97 6.50 17.44
CA GLU A 9 -11.32 7.04 17.63
C GLU A 9 -11.95 7.40 16.29
N ILE A 10 -11.24 8.10 15.41
CA ILE A 10 -11.72 8.39 14.04
C ILE A 10 -12.12 7.11 13.32
N TYR A 11 -11.28 6.08 13.40
CA TYR A 11 -11.57 4.78 12.79
C TYR A 11 -12.86 4.14 13.36
N ARG A 12 -13.02 4.16 14.69
CA ARG A 12 -14.21 3.62 15.36
C ARG A 12 -15.50 4.33 14.97
N GLU A 13 -15.44 5.62 14.68
CA GLU A 13 -16.60 6.42 14.29
C GLU A 13 -16.95 6.28 12.80
N ILE A 14 -15.96 6.09 11.94
CA ILE A 14 -16.19 6.06 10.50
C ILE A 14 -16.65 4.70 10.00
N VAL A 15 -16.15 3.58 10.55
CA VAL A 15 -16.46 2.24 10.05
C VAL A 15 -17.96 1.94 10.06
N PRO A 16 -18.73 2.20 11.14
CA PRO A 16 -20.18 2.01 11.11
C PRO A 16 -20.89 2.82 10.01
N LYS A 17 -20.38 4.03 9.71
CA LYS A 17 -20.95 4.87 8.64
C LYS A 17 -20.63 4.35 7.24
N ILE A 18 -19.47 3.72 7.06
CA ILE A 18 -19.06 3.11 5.81
C ILE A 18 -19.95 1.92 5.45
N ILE A 19 -20.32 1.10 6.45
CA ILE A 19 -21.06 -0.15 6.25
C ILE A 19 -22.56 -0.04 6.54
N GLN A 20 -23.10 1.15 6.75
CA GLN A 20 -24.50 1.32 7.17
C GLN A 20 -25.51 0.97 6.08
N ASP A 21 -25.16 1.20 4.80
CA ASP A 21 -26.02 0.93 3.64
C ASP A 21 -25.17 0.74 2.35
N GLU A 22 -25.83 0.23 1.31
CA GLU A 22 -25.19 -0.03 0.01
C GLU A 22 -24.56 1.21 -0.60
N ALA A 23 -25.23 2.35 -0.52
CA ALA A 23 -24.71 3.59 -1.10
C ALA A 23 -23.45 4.07 -0.35
N SER A 24 -23.40 3.91 0.97
CA SER A 24 -22.23 4.26 1.78
C SER A 24 -21.06 3.33 1.51
N TRP A 25 -21.32 2.02 1.43
CA TRP A 25 -20.32 1.03 1.09
C TRP A 25 -19.75 1.24 -0.32
N SER A 26 -20.62 1.44 -1.32
CA SER A 26 -20.22 1.73 -2.70
C SER A 26 -19.39 3.02 -2.80
N ARG A 27 -19.78 4.10 -2.09
CA ARG A 27 -18.97 5.33 -2.02
C ARG A 27 -17.59 5.09 -1.45
N PHE A 28 -17.50 4.28 -0.40
CA PHE A 28 -16.21 3.93 0.19
C PHE A 28 -15.36 3.06 -0.74
N LEU A 29 -15.96 2.08 -1.43
CA LEU A 29 -15.24 1.27 -2.44
C LEU A 29 -14.77 2.11 -3.62
N ASN A 30 -15.57 3.09 -4.10
CA ASN A 30 -15.16 4.04 -5.12
C ASN A 30 -13.94 4.85 -4.69
N PHE A 31 -13.93 5.32 -3.45
CA PHE A 31 -12.80 6.03 -2.86
C PHE A 31 -11.58 5.11 -2.74
N SER A 32 -11.77 3.91 -2.22
CA SER A 32 -10.68 2.93 -2.02
C SER A 32 -10.09 2.45 -3.35
N ALA A 33 -10.87 2.43 -4.43
CA ALA A 33 -10.38 2.11 -5.77
C ALA A 33 -9.29 3.07 -6.27
N ILE A 34 -9.33 4.33 -5.84
CA ILE A 34 -8.28 5.32 -6.14
C ILE A 34 -7.06 5.06 -5.25
N HIS A 35 -7.28 4.62 -4.02
CA HIS A 35 -6.27 4.40 -2.98
C HIS A 35 -5.98 2.92 -2.73
N TYR A 36 -6.07 2.08 -3.76
CA TYR A 36 -6.04 0.61 -3.68
C TYR A 36 -4.77 0.01 -3.05
N LYS A 37 -3.72 0.80 -2.89
CA LYS A 37 -2.50 0.41 -2.16
C LYS A 37 -2.64 0.52 -0.64
N MET A 38 -3.72 1.11 -0.16
CA MET A 38 -3.98 1.25 1.27
C MET A 38 -4.87 0.11 1.78
N GLY A 39 -4.50 -0.48 2.92
CA GLY A 39 -5.37 -1.41 3.64
C GLY A 39 -6.60 -0.70 4.22
N PHE A 40 -7.61 -1.48 4.62
CA PHE A 40 -8.92 -0.99 5.07
C PHE A 40 -8.82 0.06 6.20
N GLU A 41 -7.93 -0.13 7.18
CA GLU A 41 -7.75 0.81 8.29
C GLU A 41 -7.33 2.20 7.78
N ASN A 42 -6.27 2.27 6.98
CA ASN A 42 -5.76 3.54 6.47
C ASN A 42 -6.66 4.17 5.41
N ALA A 43 -7.32 3.35 4.56
CA ALA A 43 -8.34 3.84 3.63
C ALA A 43 -9.53 4.47 4.38
N SER A 44 -9.99 3.85 5.47
CA SER A 44 -11.06 4.37 6.33
C SER A 44 -10.66 5.66 7.02
N LEU A 45 -9.44 5.74 7.56
CA LEU A 45 -8.90 6.96 8.18
C LEU A 45 -8.75 8.10 7.17
N LEU A 46 -8.27 7.79 5.97
CA LEU A 46 -8.16 8.76 4.89
C LEU A 46 -9.55 9.28 4.49
N TYR A 47 -10.50 8.36 4.27
CA TYR A 47 -11.89 8.70 3.90
C TYR A 47 -12.57 9.58 4.94
N ALA A 48 -12.40 9.27 6.23
CA ALA A 48 -12.98 10.05 7.32
C ALA A 48 -12.43 11.49 7.39
N GLN A 49 -11.16 11.69 7.08
CA GLN A 49 -10.49 12.98 7.21
C GLN A 49 -10.52 13.80 5.92
N ARG A 50 -10.57 13.10 4.77
CA ARG A 50 -10.54 13.73 3.45
C ARG A 50 -11.20 12.84 2.38
N PRO A 51 -12.53 12.82 2.31
CA PRO A 51 -13.27 11.96 1.36
C PRO A 51 -13.11 12.37 -0.11
N ASP A 52 -12.56 13.55 -0.38
CA ASP A 52 -12.23 14.09 -1.70
C ASP A 52 -10.76 13.91 -2.10
N ALA A 53 -9.95 13.19 -1.31
CA ALA A 53 -8.56 12.94 -1.62
C ALA A 53 -8.43 12.17 -2.95
N THR A 54 -7.47 12.58 -3.78
CA THR A 54 -7.24 11.99 -5.11
C THR A 54 -5.91 11.27 -5.24
N MET A 55 -4.87 11.81 -4.65
CA MET A 55 -3.54 11.21 -4.59
C MET A 55 -2.84 11.66 -3.32
N VAL A 56 -2.42 10.73 -2.51
CA VAL A 56 -1.79 11.02 -1.23
C VAL A 56 -0.40 10.38 -1.15
N GLU A 57 0.50 11.11 -0.54
CA GLU A 57 1.86 10.68 -0.25
C GLU A 57 2.36 11.30 1.04
N THR A 58 3.40 10.70 1.59
CA THR A 58 4.16 11.29 2.69
C THR A 58 4.88 12.57 2.21
N TYR A 59 5.36 13.36 3.15
CA TYR A 59 6.18 14.54 2.83
C TYR A 59 7.41 14.19 2.00
N ALA A 60 8.08 13.09 2.34
CA ALA A 60 9.25 12.59 1.61
C ALA A 60 8.88 12.10 0.20
N GLY A 61 7.81 11.31 0.07
CA GLY A 61 7.33 10.81 -1.21
C GLY A 61 6.94 11.93 -2.19
N TRP A 62 6.35 13.03 -1.69
CA TRP A 62 6.11 14.19 -2.54
C TRP A 62 7.39 14.86 -3.04
N ARG A 63 8.42 14.96 -2.19
CA ARG A 63 9.73 15.51 -2.60
C ARG A 63 10.39 14.68 -3.69
N GLU A 64 10.36 13.37 -3.58
CA GLU A 64 10.88 12.44 -4.61
C GLU A 64 10.15 12.63 -5.94
N LYS A 65 8.86 12.93 -5.92
CA LYS A 65 8.05 13.24 -7.10
C LYS A 65 8.20 14.68 -7.59
N GLY A 66 9.16 15.46 -7.06
CA GLY A 66 9.39 16.87 -7.44
C GLY A 66 8.26 17.82 -7.00
N ARG A 67 7.55 17.47 -5.94
CA ARG A 67 6.49 18.29 -5.35
C ARG A 67 6.79 18.60 -3.89
N TYR A 68 6.23 19.72 -3.42
CA TYR A 68 6.48 20.23 -2.08
C TYR A 68 5.16 20.55 -1.38
N VAL A 69 4.96 20.00 -0.20
CA VAL A 69 3.79 20.30 0.64
C VAL A 69 3.80 21.78 1.02
N ARG A 70 2.70 22.47 0.79
CA ARG A 70 2.55 23.90 1.13
C ARG A 70 2.60 24.10 2.62
N ARG A 71 3.27 25.16 3.06
CA ARG A 71 3.31 25.56 4.47
C ARG A 71 1.90 25.76 5.01
N GLY A 72 1.62 25.20 6.19
CA GLY A 72 0.30 25.26 6.83
C GLY A 72 -0.70 24.22 6.36
N SER A 73 -0.36 23.36 5.39
CA SER A 73 -1.22 22.22 5.03
C SER A 73 -1.39 21.27 6.21
N LYS A 74 -2.63 20.82 6.43
CA LYS A 74 -2.93 19.81 7.45
C LYS A 74 -2.65 18.42 6.87
N GLY A 75 -1.80 17.66 7.54
CA GLY A 75 -1.58 16.26 7.23
C GLY A 75 -2.78 15.39 7.65
N ILE A 76 -3.03 14.34 6.89
CA ILE A 76 -4.03 13.32 7.15
C ILE A 76 -3.35 12.22 7.95
N ALA A 77 -3.85 11.91 9.14
CA ALA A 77 -3.25 10.92 10.02
C ALA A 77 -3.57 9.50 9.53
N VAL A 78 -2.54 8.70 9.36
CA VAL A 78 -2.58 7.27 9.04
C VAL A 78 -1.80 6.48 10.09
N ILE A 79 -2.01 5.18 10.17
CA ILE A 79 -1.32 4.29 11.10
C ILE A 79 -0.32 3.46 10.31
N GLU A 80 0.95 3.56 10.69
CA GLU A 80 2.02 2.78 10.11
C GLU A 80 2.58 1.77 11.10
N SER A 81 3.00 0.62 10.57
CA SER A 81 3.64 -0.42 11.37
C SER A 81 5.08 -0.03 11.67
N GLY A 82 5.40 0.18 12.95
CA GLY A 82 6.77 0.39 13.40
C GLY A 82 7.39 -0.91 13.91
N TYR A 83 8.71 -0.92 14.08
CA TYR A 83 9.44 -2.11 14.53
C TYR A 83 8.95 -2.67 15.87
N CYS A 84 8.63 -1.81 16.85
CA CYS A 84 8.15 -2.22 18.17
C CYS A 84 6.66 -1.97 18.40
N ARG A 85 6.09 -0.98 17.73
CA ARG A 85 4.68 -0.57 17.92
C ARG A 85 4.21 0.26 16.74
N PRO A 86 2.90 0.26 16.43
CA PRO A 86 2.34 1.15 15.42
C PRO A 86 2.50 2.62 15.85
N TYR A 87 2.67 3.50 14.86
CA TYR A 87 2.77 4.94 15.06
C TYR A 87 1.88 5.70 14.06
N VAL A 88 1.63 6.96 14.35
CA VAL A 88 0.87 7.84 13.44
C VAL A 88 1.83 8.55 12.52
N ASP A 89 1.65 8.36 11.22
CA ASP A 89 2.28 9.17 10.18
C ASP A 89 1.25 10.09 9.53
N HIS A 90 1.72 10.97 8.68
CA HIS A 90 0.88 11.97 8.00
C HIS A 90 1.13 11.93 6.50
N VAL A 91 0.05 11.74 5.75
CA VAL A 91 0.04 11.88 4.30
C VAL A 91 -0.63 13.19 3.89
N PHE A 92 -0.31 13.66 2.70
CA PHE A 92 -0.83 14.91 2.14
C PHE A 92 -1.39 14.64 0.76
N ASP A 93 -2.58 15.17 0.48
CA ASP A 93 -3.17 15.10 -0.85
C ASP A 93 -2.41 16.02 -1.83
N ILE A 94 -2.38 15.65 -3.10
CA ILE A 94 -1.72 16.42 -4.17
C ILE A 94 -2.19 17.88 -4.22
N SER A 95 -3.45 18.14 -3.88
CA SER A 95 -4.00 19.50 -3.80
C SER A 95 -3.36 20.36 -2.70
N ASN A 96 -2.68 19.74 -1.75
CA ASN A 96 -1.89 20.42 -0.71
C ASN A 96 -0.44 20.70 -1.12
N THR A 97 -0.07 20.41 -2.36
CA THR A 97 1.32 20.50 -2.82
C THR A 97 1.49 21.49 -3.96
N ASN A 98 2.72 22.01 -4.12
CA ASN A 98 3.19 22.77 -5.26
C ASN A 98 4.35 22.04 -5.91
N GLY A 99 4.60 22.29 -7.19
CA GLY A 99 5.71 21.70 -7.94
C GLY A 99 5.33 21.39 -9.38
N ARG A 100 6.32 21.06 -10.19
CA ARG A 100 6.14 20.76 -11.62
C ARG A 100 5.94 19.26 -11.87
N GLY A 101 6.31 18.40 -10.92
CA GLY A 101 6.10 16.97 -11.01
C GLY A 101 4.61 16.65 -11.17
N ARG A 102 4.28 15.91 -12.23
CA ARG A 102 2.93 15.37 -12.45
C ARG A 102 3.02 13.87 -12.25
N PRO A 103 2.59 13.35 -11.09
CA PRO A 103 2.53 11.91 -10.90
C PRO A 103 1.60 11.31 -11.94
N GLU A 104 2.10 10.32 -12.65
CA GLU A 104 1.30 9.61 -13.63
C GLU A 104 0.45 8.57 -12.92
N ILE A 105 -0.84 8.58 -13.27
CA ILE A 105 -1.77 7.54 -12.85
C ILE A 105 -2.03 6.68 -14.08
N TRP A 106 -1.71 5.38 -13.99
CA TRP A 106 -2.02 4.46 -15.07
C TRP A 106 -3.53 4.43 -15.37
N ARG A 107 -3.86 4.28 -16.62
CA ARG A 107 -5.25 4.21 -17.09
C ARG A 107 -5.39 3.05 -18.06
N LEU A 108 -6.45 2.29 -17.85
CA LEU A 108 -6.90 1.32 -18.83
C LEU A 108 -7.95 1.98 -19.70
N ASP A 109 -7.79 1.89 -21.00
CA ASP A 109 -8.72 2.38 -22.03
C ASP A 109 -8.87 1.32 -23.13
N LYS A 110 -9.78 1.56 -24.06
CA LYS A 110 -10.07 0.62 -25.15
C LYS A 110 -8.88 0.39 -26.09
N GLU A 111 -7.97 1.36 -26.16
CA GLU A 111 -6.81 1.30 -27.05
C GLU A 111 -5.73 0.37 -26.51
N ASN A 112 -5.54 0.37 -25.18
CA ASN A 112 -4.51 -0.43 -24.51
C ASN A 112 -5.06 -1.73 -23.87
N GLU A 113 -6.38 -1.92 -23.78
CA GLU A 113 -7.02 -3.07 -23.11
C GLU A 113 -6.50 -4.40 -23.64
N ARG A 114 -6.47 -4.58 -24.96
CA ARG A 114 -6.06 -5.84 -25.59
C ARG A 114 -4.59 -6.16 -25.30
N GLU A 115 -3.73 -5.16 -25.36
CA GLU A 115 -2.32 -5.31 -25.06
C GLU A 115 -2.11 -5.67 -23.58
N VAL A 116 -2.79 -4.97 -22.68
CA VAL A 116 -2.72 -5.24 -21.24
C VAL A 116 -3.21 -6.66 -20.93
N LEU A 117 -4.32 -7.12 -21.52
CA LEU A 117 -4.82 -8.49 -21.36
C LEU A 117 -3.81 -9.54 -21.83
N ASN A 118 -3.12 -9.28 -22.96
CA ASN A 118 -2.07 -10.18 -23.45
C ASN A 118 -0.88 -10.24 -22.49
N LEU A 119 -0.44 -9.11 -21.96
CA LEU A 119 0.67 -9.05 -21.00
C LEU A 119 0.33 -9.68 -19.65
N LEU A 120 -0.95 -9.62 -19.25
CA LEU A 120 -1.47 -10.30 -18.07
C LEU A 120 -1.72 -11.80 -18.29
N HIS A 121 -1.49 -12.31 -19.52
CA HIS A 121 -1.84 -13.68 -19.90
C HIS A 121 -3.29 -14.05 -19.58
N ALA A 122 -4.21 -13.07 -19.74
CA ALA A 122 -5.60 -13.24 -19.44
C ALA A 122 -6.25 -14.33 -20.32
N LYS A 123 -7.05 -15.20 -19.70
CA LYS A 123 -7.84 -16.20 -20.43
C LYS A 123 -9.13 -15.57 -21.02
N SER A 124 -9.65 -14.59 -20.32
CA SER A 124 -10.86 -13.87 -20.73
C SER A 124 -10.59 -12.92 -21.89
N PRO A 125 -11.54 -12.80 -22.84
CA PRO A 125 -11.40 -11.95 -24.02
C PRO A 125 -11.55 -10.45 -23.73
N ASN A 126 -12.05 -10.08 -22.55
CA ASN A 126 -12.27 -8.71 -22.12
C ASN A 126 -11.87 -8.50 -20.66
N ILE A 127 -11.72 -7.22 -20.31
CA ILE A 127 -11.24 -6.83 -18.98
C ILE A 127 -12.22 -7.17 -17.85
N GLN A 128 -13.53 -7.19 -18.09
CA GLN A 128 -14.52 -7.57 -17.08
C GLN A 128 -14.40 -9.05 -16.72
N GLY A 129 -14.23 -9.93 -17.73
CA GLY A 129 -13.98 -11.34 -17.51
C GLY A 129 -12.67 -11.57 -16.77
N TYR A 130 -11.61 -10.86 -17.17
CA TYR A 130 -10.32 -10.90 -16.47
C TYR A 130 -10.45 -10.51 -14.98
N VAL A 131 -11.13 -9.41 -14.67
CA VAL A 131 -11.33 -8.97 -13.28
C VAL A 131 -12.01 -10.05 -12.44
N ARG A 132 -13.05 -10.69 -13.00
CA ARG A 132 -13.74 -11.79 -12.30
C ARG A 132 -12.80 -12.94 -12.01
N GLU A 133 -12.10 -13.42 -13.02
CA GLU A 133 -11.16 -14.53 -12.88
C GLU A 133 -9.99 -14.20 -11.95
N ALA A 134 -9.43 -13.00 -12.07
CA ALA A 134 -8.28 -12.57 -11.27
C ALA A 134 -8.67 -12.42 -9.79
N VAL A 135 -9.82 -11.84 -9.47
CA VAL A 135 -10.30 -11.71 -8.09
C VAL A 135 -10.62 -13.09 -7.49
N GLU A 136 -11.27 -13.97 -8.26
CA GLU A 136 -11.53 -15.34 -7.81
C GLU A 136 -10.23 -16.13 -7.62
N SER A 137 -9.29 -16.01 -8.53
CA SER A 137 -7.98 -16.65 -8.41
C SER A 137 -7.20 -16.15 -7.19
N GLU A 138 -7.26 -14.85 -6.91
CA GLU A 138 -6.54 -14.26 -5.78
C GLU A 138 -7.13 -14.71 -4.44
N ILE A 139 -8.47 -14.72 -4.29
CA ILE A 139 -9.10 -15.10 -3.03
C ILE A 139 -8.90 -16.58 -2.69
N TYR A 140 -8.81 -17.45 -3.70
CA TYR A 140 -8.52 -18.86 -3.53
C TYR A 140 -7.01 -19.19 -3.54
N SER A 141 -6.17 -18.17 -3.56
CA SER A 141 -4.72 -18.36 -3.52
C SER A 141 -4.26 -18.94 -2.19
N GLU A 142 -3.56 -20.06 -2.22
CA GLU A 142 -2.97 -20.68 -1.02
C GLU A 142 -1.93 -19.77 -0.33
N LYS A 143 -1.28 -18.89 -1.11
CA LYS A 143 -0.25 -17.97 -0.58
C LYS A 143 -0.81 -16.94 0.37
N GLN A 144 -2.04 -16.46 0.11
CA GLN A 144 -2.66 -15.36 0.86
C GLN A 144 -3.60 -15.83 1.98
N LYS A 145 -3.98 -17.10 1.99
CA LYS A 145 -4.84 -17.72 3.01
C LYS A 145 -6.16 -16.98 3.26
N TYR A 146 -6.69 -16.27 2.26
CA TYR A 146 -7.91 -15.48 2.43
C TYR A 146 -9.11 -16.34 2.84
N ILE A 147 -9.25 -17.53 2.23
CA ILE A 147 -10.35 -18.45 2.56
C ILE A 147 -10.22 -19.00 3.97
N GLU A 148 -9.01 -19.34 4.41
CA GLU A 148 -8.75 -19.78 5.78
C GLU A 148 -9.13 -18.66 6.77
N ASN A 149 -8.70 -17.44 6.51
CA ASN A 149 -9.02 -16.28 7.34
C ASN A 149 -10.53 -16.01 7.42
N ILE A 150 -11.26 -16.07 6.29
CA ILE A 150 -12.73 -15.93 6.30
C ILE A 150 -13.37 -17.04 7.10
N SER A 151 -12.95 -18.29 6.92
CA SER A 151 -13.46 -19.45 7.66
C SER A 151 -13.23 -19.30 9.15
N ASP A 152 -12.05 -18.84 9.56
CA ASP A 152 -11.72 -18.61 10.97
C ASP A 152 -12.56 -17.48 11.58
N LEU A 153 -12.76 -16.38 10.84
CA LEU A 153 -13.65 -15.29 11.27
C LEU A 153 -15.10 -15.78 11.44
N CYS A 154 -15.59 -16.62 10.54
CA CYS A 154 -16.93 -17.20 10.63
C CYS A 154 -17.04 -18.15 11.81
N ARG A 155 -16.06 -19.02 12.06
CA ARG A 155 -16.02 -19.91 13.22
C ARG A 155 -16.01 -19.15 14.55
N TYR A 156 -15.26 -18.07 14.61
CA TYR A 156 -15.21 -17.21 15.79
C TYR A 156 -16.58 -16.60 16.12
N HIS A 157 -17.44 -16.42 15.11
CA HIS A 157 -18.80 -15.89 15.26
C HIS A 157 -19.88 -16.98 15.40
N ASP A 158 -19.52 -18.19 15.77
CA ASP A 158 -20.44 -19.32 15.95
C ASP A 158 -21.14 -19.79 14.66
N SER A 159 -20.58 -19.48 13.50
CA SER A 159 -21.11 -19.93 12.21
C SER A 159 -20.19 -21.00 11.60
N GLN A 160 -20.53 -22.27 11.85
CA GLN A 160 -19.85 -23.40 11.20
C GLN A 160 -20.59 -23.92 9.96
N ASN A 161 -21.65 -23.21 9.53
CA ASN A 161 -22.41 -23.61 8.35
C ASN A 161 -21.61 -23.31 7.06
N PRO A 162 -21.25 -24.34 6.25
CA PRO A 162 -20.51 -24.15 5.01
C PRO A 162 -21.21 -23.22 3.99
N GLU A 163 -22.54 -23.26 3.93
CA GLU A 163 -23.33 -22.39 3.06
C GLU A 163 -23.14 -20.91 3.45
N HIS A 164 -23.13 -20.62 4.73
CA HIS A 164 -22.91 -19.27 5.23
C HIS A 164 -21.50 -18.75 4.94
N ILE A 165 -20.47 -19.61 5.10
CA ILE A 165 -19.09 -19.28 4.73
C ILE A 165 -19.00 -19.00 3.21
N TYR A 166 -19.68 -19.79 2.39
CA TYR A 166 -19.73 -19.58 0.94
C TYR A 166 -20.38 -18.25 0.58
N ASP A 167 -21.53 -17.91 1.17
CA ASP A 167 -22.21 -16.64 0.91
C ASP A 167 -21.38 -15.42 1.32
N ILE A 168 -20.72 -15.49 2.47
CA ILE A 168 -19.79 -14.45 2.92
C ILE A 168 -18.61 -14.31 1.96
N THR A 169 -18.01 -15.43 1.55
CA THR A 169 -16.90 -15.42 0.59
C THR A 169 -17.32 -14.79 -0.73
N LYS A 170 -18.50 -15.16 -1.25
CA LYS A 170 -19.07 -14.58 -2.45
C LYS A 170 -19.28 -13.07 -2.32
N ALA A 171 -19.76 -12.61 -1.18
CA ALA A 171 -19.98 -11.19 -0.91
C ALA A 171 -18.66 -10.39 -0.82
N VAL A 172 -17.61 -10.98 -0.26
CA VAL A 172 -16.25 -10.42 -0.26
C VAL A 172 -15.71 -10.33 -1.67
N ILE A 173 -15.87 -11.39 -2.50
CA ILE A 173 -15.50 -11.42 -3.91
C ILE A 173 -16.20 -10.29 -4.67
N GLN A 174 -17.51 -10.13 -4.51
CA GLN A 174 -18.27 -9.07 -5.18
C GLN A 174 -17.78 -7.67 -4.81
N SER A 175 -17.42 -7.43 -3.54
CA SER A 175 -16.85 -6.15 -3.11
C SER A 175 -15.48 -5.89 -3.72
N ALA A 176 -14.63 -6.91 -3.81
CA ALA A 176 -13.32 -6.81 -4.47
C ALA A 176 -13.46 -6.59 -5.99
N GLN A 177 -14.37 -7.29 -6.64
CA GLN A 177 -14.70 -7.08 -8.06
C GLN A 177 -15.22 -5.68 -8.32
N TYR A 178 -16.11 -5.18 -7.45
CA TYR A 178 -16.63 -3.81 -7.53
C TYR A 178 -15.49 -2.79 -7.50
N MET A 179 -14.64 -2.84 -6.48
CA MET A 179 -13.53 -1.92 -6.32
C MET A 179 -12.57 -1.96 -7.52
N THR A 180 -12.26 -3.17 -8.01
CA THR A 180 -11.38 -3.35 -9.17
C THR A 180 -12.03 -2.79 -10.44
N ALA A 181 -13.30 -3.10 -10.69
CA ALA A 181 -14.04 -2.60 -11.84
C ALA A 181 -14.11 -1.07 -11.88
N VAL A 182 -14.39 -0.43 -10.75
CA VAL A 182 -14.37 1.04 -10.63
C VAL A 182 -13.02 1.63 -11.02
N ARG A 183 -11.92 1.05 -10.53
CA ARG A 183 -10.58 1.57 -10.82
C ARG A 183 -10.21 1.50 -12.29
N ILE A 184 -10.63 0.44 -12.99
CA ILE A 184 -10.41 0.26 -14.42
C ILE A 184 -11.52 0.85 -15.29
N ARG A 185 -12.51 1.50 -14.69
CA ARG A 185 -13.67 2.12 -15.37
C ARG A 185 -14.57 1.13 -16.12
N ALA A 186 -14.63 -0.11 -15.63
CA ALA A 186 -15.61 -1.10 -16.06
C ALA A 186 -16.91 -0.96 -15.23
N GLU A 187 -17.99 -1.59 -15.69
CA GLU A 187 -19.25 -1.62 -14.95
C GLU A 187 -19.10 -2.51 -13.70
N PRO A 188 -19.33 -1.97 -12.49
CA PRO A 188 -19.15 -2.76 -11.27
C PRO A 188 -20.37 -3.65 -11.00
N PRO A 189 -20.15 -4.85 -10.39
CA PRO A 189 -21.25 -5.69 -9.91
C PRO A 189 -21.94 -5.07 -8.68
N PRO A 190 -23.15 -5.53 -8.29
CA PRO A 190 -23.81 -5.11 -7.05
C PRO A 190 -23.04 -5.60 -5.81
N VAL A 191 -23.08 -4.83 -4.73
CA VAL A 191 -22.31 -5.12 -3.48
C VAL A 191 -23.21 -5.30 -2.24
N SER A 192 -24.50 -5.34 -2.38
CA SER A 192 -25.47 -5.37 -1.27
C SER A 192 -25.41 -6.63 -0.42
N SER A 193 -24.89 -7.74 -0.92
CA SER A 193 -24.89 -9.03 -0.24
C SER A 193 -23.99 -9.11 1.00
N LEU A 194 -22.97 -8.25 1.12
CA LEU A 194 -22.07 -8.22 2.29
C LEU A 194 -22.68 -7.48 3.49
N LEU A 195 -23.51 -6.47 3.24
CA LEU A 195 -23.99 -5.56 4.28
C LEU A 195 -24.83 -6.23 5.38
N PRO A 196 -25.76 -7.16 5.08
CA PRO A 196 -26.50 -7.86 6.15
C PRO A 196 -25.60 -8.61 7.11
N VAL A 197 -24.49 -9.18 6.58
CA VAL A 197 -23.49 -9.86 7.39
C VAL A 197 -22.74 -8.87 8.28
N LEU A 198 -22.28 -7.75 7.72
CA LEU A 198 -21.53 -6.73 8.44
C LEU A 198 -22.36 -6.02 9.51
N ALA A 199 -23.67 -5.87 9.29
CA ALA A 199 -24.57 -5.19 10.22
C ALA A 199 -24.70 -5.91 11.59
N THR A 200 -24.56 -7.23 11.60
CA THR A 200 -24.68 -8.07 12.80
C THR A 200 -23.34 -8.63 13.30
N ALA A 201 -22.28 -8.49 12.49
CA ALA A 201 -20.98 -9.06 12.78
C ALA A 201 -20.24 -8.32 13.90
N PRO A 202 -19.42 -9.02 14.72
CA PRO A 202 -18.50 -8.40 15.63
C PRO A 202 -17.49 -7.52 14.88
N ARG A 203 -16.94 -6.52 15.57
CA ARG A 203 -15.97 -5.57 14.97
C ARG A 203 -14.77 -6.25 14.31
N LEU A 204 -14.27 -7.34 14.90
CA LEU A 204 -13.15 -8.11 14.34
C LEU A 204 -13.51 -8.72 12.99
N MET A 205 -14.70 -9.30 12.88
CA MET A 205 -15.21 -9.87 11.63
C MET A 205 -15.43 -8.78 10.58
N VAL A 206 -16.05 -7.65 10.94
CA VAL A 206 -16.19 -6.48 10.04
C VAL A 206 -14.83 -6.05 9.50
N TYR A 207 -13.85 -5.86 10.38
CA TYR A 207 -12.49 -5.49 9.99
C TYR A 207 -11.89 -6.54 9.05
N GLY A 208 -11.93 -7.80 9.40
CA GLY A 208 -11.32 -8.89 8.63
C GLY A 208 -11.94 -9.02 7.23
N LEU A 209 -13.27 -9.02 7.11
CA LEU A 209 -13.96 -9.15 5.83
C LEU A 209 -13.72 -7.94 4.91
N CYS A 210 -13.82 -6.73 5.46
CA CYS A 210 -13.52 -5.51 4.71
C CYS A 210 -12.05 -5.44 4.28
N SER A 211 -11.13 -5.82 5.17
CA SER A 211 -9.70 -5.88 4.85
C SER A 211 -9.40 -6.90 3.75
N THR A 212 -10.03 -8.08 3.80
CA THR A 212 -9.88 -9.09 2.76
C THR A 212 -10.37 -8.58 1.41
N ALA A 213 -11.55 -7.95 1.35
CA ALA A 213 -12.08 -7.41 0.10
C ALA A 213 -11.14 -6.37 -0.53
N LEU A 214 -10.62 -5.42 0.28
CA LEU A 214 -9.69 -4.40 -0.21
C LEU A 214 -8.33 -4.99 -0.59
N SER A 215 -7.83 -5.96 0.17
CA SER A 215 -6.54 -6.61 -0.10
C SER A 215 -6.57 -7.36 -1.42
N VAL A 216 -7.61 -8.17 -1.64
CA VAL A 216 -7.78 -8.91 -2.91
C VAL A 216 -7.86 -7.95 -4.10
N ALA A 217 -8.69 -6.91 -4.01
CA ALA A 217 -8.77 -5.90 -5.06
C ALA A 217 -7.43 -5.18 -5.28
N GLY A 218 -6.74 -4.83 -4.20
CA GLY A 218 -5.43 -4.19 -4.23
C GLY A 218 -4.38 -5.04 -4.94
N GLN A 219 -4.31 -6.35 -4.66
CA GLN A 219 -3.37 -7.27 -5.33
C GLN A 219 -3.64 -7.36 -6.83
N VAL A 220 -4.90 -7.52 -7.24
CA VAL A 220 -5.26 -7.56 -8.67
C VAL A 220 -4.90 -6.23 -9.36
N LEU A 221 -5.19 -5.09 -8.73
CA LEU A 221 -4.87 -3.77 -9.28
C LEU A 221 -3.36 -3.49 -9.35
N MET A 222 -2.59 -3.94 -8.36
CA MET A 222 -1.12 -3.87 -8.41
C MET A 222 -0.55 -4.76 -9.52
N GLY A 223 -1.14 -5.93 -9.77
CA GLY A 223 -0.79 -6.77 -10.91
C GLY A 223 -0.97 -6.05 -12.25
N ILE A 224 -2.09 -5.35 -12.41
CA ILE A 224 -2.34 -4.52 -13.61
C ILE A 224 -1.36 -3.34 -13.69
N GLU A 225 -1.13 -2.62 -12.59
CA GLU A 225 -0.16 -1.51 -12.55
C GLU A 225 1.24 -1.94 -12.96
N ASN A 226 1.71 -3.09 -12.48
CA ASN A 226 3.02 -3.63 -12.82
C ASN A 226 3.22 -3.81 -14.34
N VAL A 227 2.16 -4.17 -15.07
CA VAL A 227 2.20 -4.28 -16.53
C VAL A 227 2.47 -2.90 -17.17
N PHE A 228 1.82 -1.85 -16.67
CA PHE A 228 2.07 -0.49 -17.14
C PHE A 228 3.49 0.00 -16.82
N GLU A 229 4.02 -0.32 -15.65
CA GLU A 229 5.39 0.05 -15.29
C GLU A 229 6.43 -0.69 -16.15
N MET A 230 6.25 -1.99 -16.38
CA MET A 230 7.13 -2.78 -17.27
C MET A 230 7.11 -2.22 -18.71
N LYS A 231 5.96 -1.75 -19.19
CA LYS A 231 5.83 -1.14 -20.50
C LYS A 231 6.63 0.16 -20.59
N LYS A 232 6.47 1.04 -19.62
CA LYS A 232 7.23 2.30 -19.52
C LYS A 232 8.73 2.06 -19.47
N GLU A 233 9.19 1.03 -18.79
CA GLU A 233 10.59 0.71 -18.68
C GLU A 233 11.19 0.25 -20.02
N LYS A 234 10.44 -0.52 -20.80
CA LYS A 234 10.83 -0.94 -22.17
C LYS A 234 10.86 0.23 -23.16
N GLU A 235 10.03 1.23 -22.98
CA GLU A 235 9.94 2.41 -23.84
C GLU A 235 10.96 3.50 -23.49
N ARG A 236 11.69 3.38 -22.38
CA ARG A 236 12.77 4.31 -22.04
C ARG A 236 13.91 4.17 -23.05
N PRO A 237 14.32 5.26 -23.73
CA PRO A 237 15.46 5.21 -24.63
C PRO A 237 16.70 4.81 -23.84
N VAL A 238 17.39 3.78 -24.31
CA VAL A 238 18.72 3.42 -23.81
C VAL A 238 19.61 4.62 -24.05
N MET A 239 20.03 5.32 -23.00
CA MET A 239 21.08 6.33 -23.13
C MET A 239 22.36 5.56 -23.50
N GLU A 240 22.71 5.57 -24.81
CA GLU A 240 24.04 5.19 -25.23
C GLU A 240 25.02 6.15 -24.54
N TYR A 241 25.74 5.65 -23.56
CA TYR A 241 26.95 6.32 -23.09
C TYR A 241 27.89 6.43 -24.26
N GLY A 242 28.02 7.66 -24.76
CA GLY A 242 28.85 7.98 -25.92
C GLY A 242 30.24 7.39 -25.77
N LYS A 243 30.67 6.69 -26.80
CA LYS A 243 32.06 6.32 -27.03
C LYS A 243 32.93 7.56 -26.83
N GLU A 244 33.82 7.51 -25.87
CA GLU A 244 34.89 8.48 -25.71
C GLU A 244 35.60 8.62 -27.05
N GLN A 245 35.41 9.75 -27.70
CA GLN A 245 36.23 10.12 -28.84
C GLN A 245 37.62 10.45 -28.29
N GLY A 246 38.60 9.71 -28.79
CA GLY A 246 40.00 9.85 -28.46
C GLY A 246 40.48 11.28 -28.56
N ILE A 247 41.02 11.80 -27.50
CA ILE A 247 41.74 13.07 -27.45
C ILE A 247 43.08 12.82 -28.09
N GLY A 248 43.24 13.39 -29.30
CA GLY A 248 44.53 13.49 -29.99
C GLY A 248 45.51 14.32 -29.18
N THR A 249 46.67 13.75 -28.98
CA THR A 249 47.86 14.40 -28.43
C THR A 249 48.29 15.57 -29.32
N THR A 250 48.28 16.78 -28.82
CA THR A 250 49.09 17.88 -29.35
C THR A 250 49.90 18.48 -28.22
N ASP A 251 51.22 18.27 -28.35
CA ASP A 251 52.28 19.00 -27.66
C ASP A 251 52.08 20.50 -27.74
N ARG A 252 52.14 21.20 -26.61
CA ARG A 252 52.68 22.56 -26.52
C ARG A 252 53.31 22.83 -25.15
N LYS A 253 54.56 23.25 -25.25
CA LYS A 253 55.48 23.65 -24.17
C LYS A 253 55.08 24.97 -23.51
N HIS A 254 55.48 25.08 -22.25
CA HIS A 254 55.83 26.26 -21.45
C HIS A 254 54.75 27.35 -21.21
N ASP A 255 54.39 27.62 -19.97
CA ASP A 255 55.07 28.67 -19.19
C ASP A 255 54.69 28.63 -17.69
N LYS A 256 55.54 29.25 -16.89
CA LYS A 256 55.64 29.27 -15.44
C LYS A 256 54.57 30.10 -14.74
N GLY A 257 54.17 29.68 -13.53
CA GLY A 257 54.12 30.61 -12.42
C GLY A 257 52.76 30.80 -11.72
N ILE A 258 52.87 30.62 -10.46
CA ILE A 258 52.20 31.26 -9.31
C ILE A 258 51.30 30.32 -8.47
N ALA A 259 51.81 30.19 -7.27
CA ALA A 259 51.29 29.52 -6.08
C ALA A 259 49.93 30.12 -5.62
N GLY A 260 49.10 29.30 -4.98
CA GLY A 260 48.03 29.84 -4.13
C GLY A 260 46.99 28.84 -3.67
N GLN A 261 47.25 28.29 -2.49
CA GLN A 261 46.29 27.92 -1.43
C GLN A 261 45.31 26.77 -1.69
N SER A 262 45.67 25.65 -1.07
CA SER A 262 44.84 24.48 -0.77
C SER A 262 43.77 24.80 0.27
N ILE A 263 42.52 24.41 -0.02
CA ILE A 263 41.44 24.35 0.96
C ILE A 263 41.33 22.89 1.46
N PRO A 264 41.29 22.63 2.77
CA PRO A 264 41.32 21.26 3.29
C PRO A 264 39.96 20.58 3.19
N ALA A 265 39.99 19.33 2.77
CA ALA A 265 38.86 18.42 2.76
C ALA A 265 38.45 18.06 4.21
N ILE A 266 37.19 18.25 4.52
CA ILE A 266 36.57 17.81 5.77
C ILE A 266 36.30 16.30 5.68
N ARG A 267 37.12 15.53 6.39
CA ARG A 267 36.87 14.09 6.66
C ARG A 267 35.82 13.97 7.78
N HIS A 268 34.67 13.39 7.49
CA HIS A 268 33.80 12.85 8.52
C HIS A 268 34.28 11.45 8.92
N GLN A 269 34.74 11.34 10.17
CA GLN A 269 35.00 10.05 10.84
C GLN A 269 33.70 9.56 11.50
N PRO A 270 33.40 8.26 11.47
CA PRO A 270 32.30 7.69 12.25
C PRO A 270 32.74 7.48 13.70
N HIS A 271 31.95 7.95 14.64
CA HIS A 271 32.11 7.67 16.06
C HIS A 271 31.83 6.19 16.34
N GLN A 272 32.84 5.49 16.80
CA GLN A 272 32.73 4.19 17.49
C GLN A 272 32.42 4.46 18.97
N ASN A 273 31.30 3.96 19.45
CA ASN A 273 31.07 3.73 20.86
C ASN A 273 31.06 2.22 21.10
N THR A 274 32.13 1.78 21.76
CA THR A 274 32.30 0.46 22.36
C THR A 274 31.64 0.45 23.72
N ASP A 275 30.64 -0.40 23.92
CA ASP A 275 30.37 -0.94 25.25
C ASP A 275 30.08 -2.45 25.14
N THR A 276 30.96 -3.14 25.76
CA THR A 276 31.06 -4.59 25.91
C THR A 276 30.03 -5.11 26.90
N PHE A 277 29.17 -6.05 26.45
CA PHE A 277 28.57 -7.04 27.34
C PHE A 277 28.66 -8.44 26.72
N LYS A 278 29.49 -9.27 27.32
CA LYS A 278 29.64 -10.70 27.08
C LYS A 278 28.37 -11.43 27.52
N ARG A 279 27.77 -12.27 26.67
CA ARG A 279 27.17 -13.55 27.07
C ARG A 279 27.23 -14.55 25.91
N GLN A 280 27.76 -15.71 26.32
CA GLN A 280 27.93 -16.93 25.52
C GLN A 280 26.60 -17.58 25.15
N GLY A 281 26.57 -18.27 24.01
CA GLY A 281 25.52 -19.24 23.70
C GLY A 281 25.50 -19.64 22.22
N ASN A 282 26.01 -20.83 21.94
CA ASN A 282 26.14 -21.58 20.70
C ASN A 282 24.87 -21.63 19.82
N GLY A 283 25.06 -21.73 18.49
CA GLY A 283 24.10 -22.31 17.59
C GLY A 283 24.22 -21.82 16.15
N SER A 284 24.99 -22.53 15.33
CA SER A 284 25.07 -22.37 13.87
C SER A 284 23.73 -22.65 13.19
N HIS A 285 23.33 -21.80 12.23
CA HIS A 285 22.80 -22.28 10.95
C HIS A 285 22.84 -21.15 9.90
N LYS A 286 23.48 -21.48 8.78
CA LYS A 286 23.48 -20.70 7.54
C LYS A 286 22.12 -20.82 6.87
N GLY A 287 21.54 -19.70 6.46
CA GLY A 287 20.37 -19.66 5.58
C GLY A 287 20.25 -18.25 5.03
N THR A 288 20.62 -18.10 3.76
CA THR A 288 20.37 -16.89 2.95
C THR A 288 18.88 -16.81 2.64
N GLU A 289 18.16 -15.88 3.25
CA GLU A 289 16.78 -15.57 2.86
C GLU A 289 16.70 -14.16 2.26
N LYS A 290 16.12 -14.13 1.06
CA LYS A 290 15.70 -12.93 0.35
C LYS A 290 14.57 -12.28 1.13
N ALA A 291 14.67 -10.96 1.37
CA ALA A 291 13.63 -10.17 1.97
C ALA A 291 12.37 -10.17 1.08
N GLY A 292 11.39 -10.98 1.49
CA GLY A 292 10.00 -10.85 1.05
C GLY A 292 9.30 -9.83 1.94
N TYR A 293 8.55 -8.92 1.34
CA TYR A 293 7.68 -8.01 2.09
C TYR A 293 6.57 -8.83 2.77
N GLU A 294 6.75 -9.15 4.03
CA GLU A 294 5.67 -9.69 4.85
C GLU A 294 4.69 -8.56 5.17
N GLN A 295 3.49 -8.70 4.63
CA GLN A 295 2.31 -7.94 5.03
C GLN A 295 1.92 -8.45 6.42
N LEU A 296 2.42 -7.79 7.48
CA LEU A 296 2.00 -8.07 8.84
C LEU A 296 0.53 -7.68 8.98
N SER A 297 -0.34 -8.67 8.91
CA SER A 297 -1.71 -8.54 9.40
C SER A 297 -1.63 -8.22 10.89
N LEU A 298 -1.94 -6.98 11.26
CA LEU A 298 -2.14 -6.63 12.66
C LEU A 298 -3.34 -7.42 13.17
N SER A 299 -3.09 -8.51 13.87
CA SER A 299 -4.12 -9.19 14.66
C SER A 299 -4.59 -8.21 15.74
N PHE A 300 -5.82 -7.75 15.59
CA PHE A 300 -6.53 -6.99 16.60
C PHE A 300 -7.03 -7.98 17.67
N ASP A 301 -6.11 -8.57 18.42
CA ASP A 301 -6.47 -9.27 19.64
C ASP A 301 -6.99 -8.24 20.65
N GLY A 302 -8.26 -8.37 21.02
CA GLY A 302 -8.91 -7.62 22.08
C GLY A 302 -8.40 -8.00 23.47
N GLY A 303 -7.14 -8.35 23.62
CA GLY A 303 -6.45 -8.58 24.87
C GLY A 303 -5.44 -7.48 25.09
N TYR A 304 -5.65 -6.63 26.07
CA TYR A 304 -4.66 -5.74 26.62
C TYR A 304 -3.51 -6.58 27.22
N ALA A 305 -2.49 -6.88 26.42
CA ALA A 305 -1.20 -7.22 26.96
C ALA A 305 -0.53 -5.91 27.38
N PHE A 306 -0.80 -5.46 28.60
CA PHE A 306 0.06 -4.53 29.31
C PHE A 306 1.41 -5.22 29.45
N CYS A 307 2.42 -4.80 28.69
CA CYS A 307 3.80 -4.94 29.13
C CYS A 307 3.93 -4.06 30.37
N ASP A 308 3.92 -4.72 31.51
CA ASP A 308 4.21 -4.15 32.81
C ASP A 308 5.72 -3.81 32.83
N CYS A 309 6.06 -2.62 32.34
CA CYS A 309 7.36 -2.00 32.62
C CYS A 309 7.21 -1.31 33.97
N GLY A 310 7.51 -2.06 35.04
CA GLY A 310 7.54 -1.56 36.39
C GLY A 310 8.29 -0.24 36.50
N ARG A 311 7.61 0.80 36.98
CA ARG A 311 8.16 1.84 37.81
C ARG A 311 7.22 2.03 38.99
N ALA A 312 7.67 1.49 40.11
CA ALA A 312 7.33 2.02 41.41
C ALA A 312 7.86 3.48 41.49
N LEU A 313 7.02 4.36 41.83
CA LEU A 313 6.97 5.45 42.79
C LEU A 313 5.85 6.41 42.39
#